data_1b1bd93f8445242bbc7b11d8561f91bd
#
_entry.id   1b1bd93f8445242bbc7b11d8561f91bd
#
_cell.length_a   1.000
_cell.length_b   1.000
_cell.length_c   1.000
_cell.angle_alpha   90.00
_cell.angle_beta   90.00
_cell.angle_gamma   90.00
#
_symmetry.space_group_name_H-M   'P 1'
#
loop_
_entity.id
_entity.type
_entity.pdbx_description
1 polymer ?
#
loop_
_entity_poly.entity_id
_entity_poly.type
_entity_poly.pdbx_seq_one_letter_code
_entity_poly.pdbx_strand_id
1 'polypeptide(L)'
;MIGGTEQHTNAKIKVIGVGGGGSNAVSRMYSERIEDVEYMVINTDAQALLNCEIPMSMCIGTDLTAGMGVGGDPELGARAAEESRDTLEQSVRDTDMIFIAAGLGGGTGTGAAPVIANIAKDSGALTVGVVTTPFSFEGHKRMLSAQNGIKELRSQVDTLLIIPNERLSLICQEDITADNAFRMADDVLRLGVQSIAELVTVHGQINLDFNDVRTICLLYTSVAADDTPCVDLGGRRIIKK
;
A
#
# COMPACT_ATOMS: atom_id res chain seq x y z
N MET A 1 -38.60 -27.60 0.64
CA MET A 1 -37.18 -27.88 0.48
C MET A 1 -36.66 -26.96 -0.61
N ILE A 2 -36.09 -25.84 -0.26
CA ILE A 2 -35.37 -24.96 -1.19
C ILE A 2 -34.06 -24.64 -0.45
N GLY A 3 -33.06 -25.48 -0.72
CA GLY A 3 -31.69 -25.19 -0.34
C GLY A 3 -31.09 -24.27 -1.40
N GLY A 4 -31.20 -22.97 -1.18
CA GLY A 4 -30.38 -22.01 -1.88
C GLY A 4 -28.95 -22.12 -1.29
N THR A 5 -28.05 -22.74 -2.03
CA THR A 5 -26.61 -22.53 -1.81
C THR A 5 -26.35 -21.07 -2.08
N GLU A 6 -26.28 -20.26 -1.03
CA GLU A 6 -25.63 -18.94 -1.11
C GLU A 6 -24.19 -19.21 -1.56
N GLN A 7 -23.92 -18.91 -2.82
CA GLN A 7 -22.56 -18.79 -3.30
C GLN A 7 -21.98 -17.57 -2.57
N HIS A 8 -21.24 -17.82 -1.50
CA HIS A 8 -20.36 -16.83 -0.92
C HIS A 8 -19.31 -16.51 -2.00
N THR A 9 -19.57 -15.48 -2.80
CA THR A 9 -18.57 -14.88 -3.67
C THR A 9 -17.55 -14.22 -2.74
N ASN A 10 -16.38 -14.84 -2.62
CA ASN A 10 -15.26 -14.24 -1.87
C ASN A 10 -14.98 -12.85 -2.45
N ALA A 11 -14.78 -11.85 -1.57
CA ALA A 11 -14.41 -10.51 -2.00
C ALA A 11 -13.11 -10.57 -2.82
N LYS A 12 -13.08 -9.91 -3.96
CA LYS A 12 -11.89 -9.83 -4.81
C LYS A 12 -10.92 -8.79 -4.23
N ILE A 13 -9.79 -9.26 -3.76
CA ILE A 13 -8.76 -8.42 -3.12
C ILE A 13 -7.56 -8.30 -4.05
N LYS A 14 -7.06 -7.08 -4.21
CA LYS A 14 -5.85 -6.80 -4.99
C LYS A 14 -4.84 -6.02 -4.16
N VAL A 15 -3.57 -6.42 -4.24
CA VAL A 15 -2.44 -5.71 -3.62
C VAL A 15 -1.58 -5.11 -4.71
N ILE A 16 -1.44 -3.79 -4.69
CA ILE A 16 -0.69 -3.01 -5.68
C ILE A 16 0.55 -2.43 -5.02
N GLY A 17 1.72 -2.86 -5.43
CA GLY A 17 3.01 -2.28 -5.04
C GLY A 17 3.39 -1.12 -5.95
N VAL A 18 3.59 0.08 -5.40
CA VAL A 18 3.88 1.29 -6.17
C VAL A 18 5.30 1.78 -5.92
N GLY A 19 6.07 1.92 -7.01
CA GLY A 19 7.48 2.30 -6.98
C GLY A 19 8.39 1.21 -6.42
N GLY A 20 9.69 1.47 -6.26
CA GLY A 20 10.67 0.46 -5.88
C GLY A 20 10.37 -0.21 -4.53
N GLY A 21 10.13 0.57 -3.47
CA GLY A 21 9.82 0.01 -2.13
C GLY A 21 8.52 -0.80 -2.13
N GLY A 22 7.44 -0.28 -2.75
CA GLY A 22 6.18 -1.01 -2.87
C GLY A 22 6.32 -2.30 -3.68
N SER A 23 7.05 -2.27 -4.80
CA SER A 23 7.31 -3.45 -5.63
C SER A 23 8.08 -4.52 -4.86
N ASN A 24 9.11 -4.14 -4.09
CA ASN A 24 9.88 -5.08 -3.27
C ASN A 24 9.02 -5.74 -2.20
N ALA A 25 8.23 -4.94 -1.48
CA ALA A 25 7.33 -5.46 -0.44
C ALA A 25 6.31 -6.45 -1.03
N VAL A 26 5.68 -6.10 -2.17
CA VAL A 26 4.69 -6.97 -2.83
C VAL A 26 5.34 -8.22 -3.43
N SER A 27 6.58 -8.15 -3.93
CA SER A 27 7.32 -9.33 -4.38
C SER A 27 7.53 -10.34 -3.25
N ARG A 28 7.81 -9.87 -2.04
CA ARG A 28 7.93 -10.75 -0.86
C ARG A 28 6.57 -11.31 -0.43
N MET A 29 5.50 -10.48 -0.48
CA MET A 29 4.14 -10.98 -0.21
C MET A 29 3.76 -12.09 -1.17
N TYR A 30 4.13 -11.96 -2.44
CA TYR A 30 3.82 -12.94 -3.46
C TYR A 30 4.52 -14.30 -3.21
N SER A 31 5.74 -14.30 -2.67
CA SER A 31 6.44 -15.55 -2.32
C SER A 31 5.77 -16.31 -1.17
N GLU A 32 5.09 -15.64 -0.26
CA GLU A 32 4.37 -16.20 0.89
C GLU A 32 2.86 -16.32 0.68
N ARG A 33 2.37 -16.06 -0.50
CA ARG A 33 0.98 -16.07 -1.01
C ARG A 33 -0.10 -16.12 0.06
N ILE A 34 -0.90 -15.05 0.10
CA ILE A 34 -2.21 -15.06 0.77
C ILE A 34 -3.20 -15.63 -0.25
N GLU A 35 -4.02 -16.59 0.16
CA GLU A 35 -5.05 -17.17 -0.71
C GLU A 35 -6.07 -16.09 -1.13
N ASP A 36 -6.61 -16.19 -2.34
CA ASP A 36 -7.62 -15.30 -2.90
C ASP A 36 -7.20 -13.81 -3.04
N VAL A 37 -5.90 -13.53 -3.12
CA VAL A 37 -5.35 -12.18 -3.34
C VAL A 37 -4.60 -12.10 -4.66
N GLU A 38 -4.94 -11.11 -5.48
CA GLU A 38 -4.21 -10.76 -6.70
C GLU A 38 -3.10 -9.77 -6.39
N TYR A 39 -1.92 -9.98 -6.99
CA TYR A 39 -0.76 -9.12 -6.78
C TYR A 39 -0.35 -8.41 -8.06
N MET A 40 -0.10 -7.11 -7.95
CA MET A 40 0.34 -6.26 -9.06
C MET A 40 1.46 -5.32 -8.60
N VAL A 41 2.40 -5.02 -9.48
CA VAL A 41 3.43 -4.01 -9.25
C VAL A 41 3.37 -2.93 -10.33
N ILE A 42 3.53 -1.68 -9.91
CA ILE A 42 3.49 -0.50 -10.76
C ILE A 42 4.76 0.33 -10.51
N ASN A 43 5.50 0.61 -11.57
CA ASN A 43 6.70 1.43 -11.47
C ASN A 43 6.89 2.27 -12.74
N THR A 44 7.67 3.35 -12.65
CA THR A 44 8.13 4.15 -13.78
C THR A 44 9.47 3.65 -14.33
N ASP A 45 10.13 2.74 -13.61
CA ASP A 45 11.40 2.11 -14.00
C ASP A 45 11.12 0.70 -14.55
N ALA A 46 11.27 0.56 -15.87
CA ALA A 46 11.03 -0.69 -16.57
C ALA A 46 12.04 -1.79 -16.19
N GLN A 47 13.30 -1.43 -15.88
CA GLN A 47 14.31 -2.40 -15.46
C GLN A 47 13.99 -2.99 -14.09
N ALA A 48 13.48 -2.17 -13.17
CA ALA A 48 13.04 -2.65 -11.87
C ALA A 48 11.89 -3.65 -11.99
N LEU A 49 10.97 -3.46 -12.94
CA LEU A 49 9.86 -4.38 -13.20
C LEU A 49 10.31 -5.72 -13.81
N LEU A 50 11.35 -5.73 -14.65
CA LEU A 50 11.87 -6.96 -15.25
C LEU A 50 12.45 -7.93 -14.19
N ASN A 51 12.87 -7.41 -13.04
CA ASN A 51 13.40 -8.21 -11.94
C ASN A 51 12.31 -8.68 -10.96
N CYS A 52 11.05 -8.31 -11.19
CA CYS A 52 9.93 -8.73 -10.35
C CYS A 52 9.34 -10.05 -10.86
N GLU A 53 9.17 -11.02 -9.97
CA GLU A 53 8.57 -12.34 -10.28
C GLU A 53 7.02 -12.30 -10.27
N ILE A 54 6.42 -11.11 -10.16
CA ILE A 54 4.97 -10.93 -10.09
C ILE A 54 4.37 -10.97 -11.51
N PRO A 55 3.34 -11.80 -11.75
CA PRO A 55 2.76 -11.95 -13.07
C PRO A 55 2.15 -10.67 -13.65
N MET A 56 1.61 -9.80 -12.78
CA MET A 56 1.02 -8.53 -13.18
C MET A 56 1.97 -7.38 -12.85
N SER A 57 2.64 -6.86 -13.86
CA SER A 57 3.51 -5.69 -13.73
C SER A 57 3.13 -4.63 -14.76
N MET A 58 3.15 -3.36 -14.37
CA MET A 58 2.82 -2.23 -15.24
C MET A 58 3.88 -1.14 -15.15
N CYS A 59 4.45 -0.76 -16.29
CA CYS A 59 5.28 0.43 -16.40
C CYS A 59 4.39 1.63 -16.73
N ILE A 60 4.38 2.66 -15.88
CA ILE A 60 3.59 3.87 -16.06
C ILE A 60 4.46 5.04 -16.52
N GLY A 61 3.86 5.99 -17.25
CA GLY A 61 4.54 7.19 -17.70
C GLY A 61 5.64 6.90 -18.73
N THR A 62 5.43 5.97 -19.63
CA THR A 62 6.43 5.55 -20.60
C THR A 62 6.82 6.65 -21.59
N ASP A 63 5.88 7.51 -21.95
CA ASP A 63 6.16 8.66 -22.84
C ASP A 63 6.94 9.76 -22.09
N LEU A 64 6.68 9.95 -20.81
CA LEU A 64 7.36 10.95 -19.97
C LEU A 64 8.76 10.51 -19.54
N THR A 65 8.96 9.21 -19.24
CA THR A 65 10.18 8.71 -18.58
C THR A 65 11.03 7.81 -19.45
N ALA A 66 10.52 7.37 -20.59
CA ALA A 66 11.13 6.32 -21.41
C ALA A 66 11.51 5.06 -20.62
N GLY A 67 10.78 4.77 -19.52
CA GLY A 67 11.04 3.65 -18.63
C GLY A 67 12.29 3.78 -17.74
N MET A 68 12.89 4.98 -17.65
CA MET A 68 14.11 5.22 -16.84
C MET A 68 13.80 5.66 -15.40
N GLY A 69 12.52 5.68 -15.00
CA GLY A 69 12.10 6.17 -13.70
C GLY A 69 12.01 7.70 -13.61
N VAL A 70 11.61 8.19 -12.45
CA VAL A 70 11.35 9.64 -12.21
C VAL A 70 12.44 10.33 -11.37
N GLY A 71 13.58 9.68 -11.11
CA GLY A 71 14.72 10.30 -10.44
C GLY A 71 14.44 10.89 -9.05
N GLY A 72 13.43 10.40 -8.34
CA GLY A 72 13.06 10.90 -7.01
C GLY A 72 12.15 12.13 -7.03
N ASP A 73 11.58 12.50 -8.16
CA ASP A 73 10.62 13.60 -8.33
C ASP A 73 9.16 13.08 -8.21
N PRO A 74 8.42 13.46 -7.13
CA PRO A 74 7.03 13.02 -6.95
C PRO A 74 6.07 13.66 -7.97
N GLU A 75 6.30 14.90 -8.41
CA GLU A 75 5.42 15.55 -9.38
C GLU A 75 5.48 14.81 -10.72
N LEU A 76 6.68 14.40 -11.13
CA LEU A 76 6.85 13.56 -12.32
C LEU A 76 6.22 12.17 -12.12
N GLY A 77 6.29 11.62 -10.89
CA GLY A 77 5.62 10.37 -10.53
C GLY A 77 4.10 10.44 -10.65
N ALA A 78 3.49 11.52 -10.18
CA ALA A 78 2.06 11.76 -10.31
C ALA A 78 1.64 11.90 -11.79
N ARG A 79 2.41 12.68 -12.58
CA ARG A 79 2.15 12.84 -14.01
C ARG A 79 2.28 11.53 -14.79
N ALA A 80 3.24 10.67 -14.42
CA ALA A 80 3.40 9.35 -15.00
C ALA A 80 2.19 8.43 -14.75
N ALA A 81 1.59 8.53 -13.56
CA ALA A 81 0.36 7.80 -13.25
C ALA A 81 -0.84 8.37 -14.01
N GLU A 82 -0.96 9.71 -14.13
CA GLU A 82 -2.03 10.33 -14.92
C GLU A 82 -1.93 9.99 -16.41
N GLU A 83 -0.74 9.95 -17.00
CA GLU A 83 -0.53 9.50 -18.38
C GLU A 83 -1.11 8.09 -18.61
N SER A 84 -0.97 7.22 -17.63
CA SER A 84 -1.40 5.81 -17.70
C SER A 84 -2.78 5.56 -17.11
N ARG A 85 -3.58 6.61 -16.83
CA ARG A 85 -4.87 6.55 -16.11
C ARG A 85 -5.81 5.50 -16.68
N ASP A 86 -6.05 5.48 -17.98
CA ASP A 86 -6.99 4.56 -18.63
C ASP A 86 -6.59 3.09 -18.40
N THR A 87 -5.30 2.79 -18.44
CA THR A 87 -4.77 1.43 -18.21
C THR A 87 -4.88 1.06 -16.73
N LEU A 88 -4.62 2.02 -15.83
CA LEU A 88 -4.79 1.85 -14.40
C LEU A 88 -6.25 1.59 -14.03
N GLU A 89 -7.20 2.34 -14.59
CA GLU A 89 -8.62 2.13 -14.41
C GLU A 89 -9.07 0.72 -14.84
N GLN A 90 -8.55 0.23 -15.95
CA GLN A 90 -8.85 -1.14 -16.40
C GLN A 90 -8.29 -2.19 -15.43
N SER A 91 -7.12 -1.93 -14.84
CA SER A 91 -6.45 -2.88 -13.95
C SER A 91 -7.12 -3.02 -12.58
N VAL A 92 -7.90 -2.03 -12.14
CA VAL A 92 -8.58 -2.03 -10.83
C VAL A 92 -10.06 -2.38 -10.92
N ARG A 93 -10.61 -2.57 -12.13
CA ARG A 93 -12.02 -2.94 -12.32
C ARG A 93 -12.37 -4.26 -11.65
N ASP A 94 -13.63 -4.37 -11.25
CA ASP A 94 -14.21 -5.57 -10.65
C ASP A 94 -13.45 -6.09 -9.41
N THR A 95 -12.81 -5.15 -8.67
CA THR A 95 -12.11 -5.42 -7.42
C THR A 95 -12.89 -4.81 -6.26
N ASP A 96 -13.13 -5.57 -5.19
CA ASP A 96 -13.89 -5.12 -4.03
C ASP A 96 -12.99 -4.36 -3.03
N MET A 97 -11.72 -4.77 -2.91
CA MET A 97 -10.74 -4.16 -1.99
C MET A 97 -9.36 -4.05 -2.63
N ILE A 98 -8.75 -2.88 -2.50
CA ILE A 98 -7.43 -2.60 -3.06
C ILE A 98 -6.50 -2.11 -1.95
N PHE A 99 -5.37 -2.81 -1.77
CA PHE A 99 -4.26 -2.36 -0.96
C PHE A 99 -3.24 -1.66 -1.84
N ILE A 100 -2.81 -0.46 -1.44
CA ILE A 100 -1.74 0.28 -2.10
C ILE A 100 -0.54 0.30 -1.15
N ALA A 101 0.48 -0.50 -1.49
CA ALA A 101 1.73 -0.58 -0.75
C ALA A 101 2.77 0.33 -1.38
N ALA A 102 3.34 1.28 -0.63
CA ALA A 102 4.36 2.18 -1.14
C ALA A 102 5.37 2.61 -0.09
N GLY A 103 6.65 2.73 -0.49
CA GLY A 103 7.66 3.46 0.27
C GLY A 103 7.62 4.94 -0.14
N LEU A 104 7.27 5.80 0.80
CA LEU A 104 7.21 7.25 0.56
C LEU A 104 8.58 7.91 0.72
N GLY A 105 8.76 9.08 0.10
CA GLY A 105 10.00 9.84 0.08
C GLY A 105 10.78 9.76 -1.24
N GLY A 106 10.47 8.77 -2.09
CA GLY A 106 10.95 8.69 -3.46
C GLY A 106 10.03 9.42 -4.45
N GLY A 107 10.26 9.21 -5.74
CA GLY A 107 9.44 9.82 -6.81
C GLY A 107 8.15 9.05 -7.07
N THR A 108 8.27 7.83 -7.61
CA THR A 108 7.12 7.02 -8.06
C THR A 108 6.17 6.68 -6.91
N GLY A 109 6.67 6.10 -5.80
CA GLY A 109 5.82 5.72 -4.66
C GLY A 109 5.08 6.91 -4.06
N THR A 110 5.74 8.06 -3.92
CA THR A 110 5.16 9.26 -3.33
C THR A 110 4.14 9.94 -4.25
N GLY A 111 4.47 10.06 -5.53
CA GLY A 111 3.63 10.79 -6.48
C GLY A 111 2.52 9.95 -7.12
N ALA A 112 2.82 8.72 -7.52
CA ALA A 112 1.84 7.87 -8.20
C ALA A 112 0.83 7.23 -7.25
N ALA A 113 1.19 6.90 -6.00
CA ALA A 113 0.27 6.24 -5.07
C ALA A 113 -1.02 7.01 -4.82
N PRO A 114 -1.03 8.36 -4.61
CA PRO A 114 -2.26 9.12 -4.49
C PRO A 114 -3.16 9.06 -5.73
N VAL A 115 -2.58 9.11 -6.93
CA VAL A 115 -3.33 9.01 -8.19
C VAL A 115 -3.95 7.64 -8.35
N ILE A 116 -3.19 6.58 -8.10
CA ILE A 116 -3.68 5.20 -8.15
C ILE A 116 -4.78 4.99 -7.10
N ALA A 117 -4.64 5.57 -5.90
CA ALA A 117 -5.64 5.51 -4.86
C ALA A 117 -6.96 6.19 -5.28
N ASN A 118 -6.86 7.36 -5.93
CA ASN A 118 -8.03 8.04 -6.48
C ASN A 118 -8.76 7.17 -7.50
N ILE A 119 -8.02 6.57 -8.44
CA ILE A 119 -8.58 5.67 -9.45
C ILE A 119 -9.26 4.46 -8.80
N ALA A 120 -8.63 3.84 -7.81
CA ALA A 120 -9.18 2.71 -7.08
C ALA A 120 -10.47 3.08 -6.34
N LYS A 121 -10.49 4.23 -5.68
CA LYS A 121 -11.66 4.74 -4.96
C LYS A 121 -12.81 5.08 -5.92
N ASP A 122 -12.51 5.72 -7.05
CA ASP A 122 -13.50 6.05 -8.09
C ASP A 122 -14.10 4.79 -8.74
N SER A 123 -13.39 3.66 -8.75
CA SER A 123 -13.93 2.36 -9.19
C SER A 123 -14.91 1.73 -8.19
N GLY A 124 -15.04 2.28 -6.98
CA GLY A 124 -15.90 1.79 -5.90
C GLY A 124 -15.25 0.75 -4.98
N ALA A 125 -13.97 0.43 -5.19
CA ALA A 125 -13.22 -0.48 -4.33
C ALA A 125 -12.91 0.16 -2.97
N LEU A 126 -12.97 -0.63 -1.89
CA LEU A 126 -12.43 -0.21 -0.60
C LEU A 126 -10.92 -0.05 -0.70
N THR A 127 -10.44 1.18 -0.56
CA THR A 127 -9.04 1.53 -0.83
C THR A 127 -8.25 1.73 0.46
N VAL A 128 -7.25 0.88 0.69
CA VAL A 128 -6.40 0.91 1.88
C VAL A 128 -4.96 1.23 1.49
N GLY A 129 -4.44 2.35 1.96
CA GLY A 129 -3.02 2.69 1.82
C GLY A 129 -2.19 2.08 2.96
N VAL A 130 -1.11 1.38 2.63
CA VAL A 130 -0.13 0.89 3.60
C VAL A 130 1.24 1.40 3.17
N VAL A 131 1.79 2.35 3.92
CA VAL A 131 2.98 3.08 3.48
C VAL A 131 4.04 3.18 4.55
N THR A 132 5.31 3.22 4.13
CA THR A 132 6.44 3.50 5.00
C THR A 132 6.96 4.91 4.81
N THR A 133 7.49 5.51 5.89
CA THR A 133 8.26 6.76 5.81
C THR A 133 9.76 6.46 5.87
N PRO A 134 10.59 7.31 5.26
CA PRO A 134 12.04 7.10 5.19
C PRO A 134 12.70 6.95 6.56
N PHE A 135 13.83 6.25 6.59
CA PHE A 135 14.77 6.30 7.69
C PHE A 135 15.46 7.67 7.77
N SER A 136 15.96 8.05 8.94
CA SER A 136 16.69 9.32 9.14
C SER A 136 17.93 9.43 8.27
N PHE A 137 18.65 8.30 8.03
CA PHE A 137 19.83 8.26 7.16
C PHE A 137 19.55 8.51 5.67
N GLU A 138 18.27 8.39 5.22
CA GLU A 138 17.89 8.70 3.84
C GLU A 138 17.82 10.23 3.58
N GLY A 139 17.82 11.02 4.61
CA GLY A 139 17.94 12.46 4.57
C GLY A 139 16.62 13.23 4.63
N HIS A 140 16.72 14.49 5.04
CA HIS A 140 15.57 15.36 5.31
C HIS A 140 14.68 15.62 4.07
N LYS A 141 15.28 15.67 2.87
CA LYS A 141 14.54 15.89 1.62
C LYS A 141 13.52 14.77 1.37
N ARG A 142 13.92 13.50 1.58
CA ARG A 142 13.02 12.35 1.44
C ARG A 142 11.93 12.36 2.50
N MET A 143 12.26 12.73 3.74
CA MET A 143 11.27 12.83 4.82
C MET A 143 10.22 13.89 4.51
N LEU A 144 10.62 15.07 4.02
CA LEU A 144 9.69 16.14 3.64
C LEU A 144 8.78 15.70 2.47
N SER A 145 9.37 15.06 1.46
CA SER A 145 8.62 14.48 0.34
C SER A 145 7.58 13.45 0.83
N ALA A 146 7.97 12.55 1.76
CA ALA A 146 7.07 11.57 2.35
C ALA A 146 5.91 12.22 3.10
N GLN A 147 6.16 13.28 3.88
CA GLN A 147 5.13 14.01 4.62
C GLN A 147 4.10 14.66 3.69
N ASN A 148 4.54 15.20 2.56
CA ASN A 148 3.64 15.76 1.55
C ASN A 148 2.82 14.65 0.87
N GLY A 149 3.47 13.54 0.47
CA GLY A 149 2.78 12.39 -0.10
C GLY A 149 1.74 11.76 0.84
N ILE A 150 2.00 11.72 2.16
CA ILE A 150 1.03 11.28 3.15
C ILE A 150 -0.22 12.17 3.14
N LYS A 151 -0.04 13.51 3.08
CA LYS A 151 -1.18 14.44 3.06
C LYS A 151 -2.06 14.24 1.81
N GLU A 152 -1.42 14.06 0.66
CA GLU A 152 -2.12 13.81 -0.60
C GLU A 152 -2.83 12.46 -0.58
N LEU A 153 -2.11 11.39 -0.21
CA LEU A 153 -2.64 10.02 -0.19
C LEU A 153 -3.82 9.89 0.79
N ARG A 154 -3.76 10.55 1.96
CA ARG A 154 -4.80 10.49 2.99
C ARG A 154 -6.20 10.89 2.47
N SER A 155 -6.27 11.84 1.56
CA SER A 155 -7.54 12.28 0.97
C SER A 155 -8.08 11.31 -0.07
N GLN A 156 -7.25 10.41 -0.58
CA GLN A 156 -7.57 9.50 -1.68
C GLN A 156 -7.84 8.06 -1.24
N VAL A 157 -7.60 7.72 0.02
CA VAL A 157 -7.84 6.38 0.56
C VAL A 157 -8.96 6.38 1.61
N ASP A 158 -9.57 5.22 1.82
CA ASP A 158 -10.55 5.02 2.89
C ASP A 158 -9.86 4.75 4.24
N THR A 159 -8.71 4.10 4.22
CA THR A 159 -7.87 3.86 5.40
C THR A 159 -6.40 4.03 5.02
N LEU A 160 -5.63 4.67 5.89
CA LEU A 160 -4.19 4.86 5.71
C LEU A 160 -3.41 4.35 6.91
N LEU A 161 -2.64 3.28 6.71
CA LEU A 161 -1.66 2.77 7.67
C LEU A 161 -0.27 3.35 7.34
N ILE A 162 0.30 4.08 8.29
CA ILE A 162 1.63 4.68 8.14
C ILE A 162 2.60 3.97 9.07
N ILE A 163 3.69 3.45 8.52
CA ILE A 163 4.75 2.74 9.23
C ILE A 163 6.02 3.59 9.21
N PRO A 164 6.39 4.23 10.34
CA PRO A 164 7.63 4.97 10.41
C PRO A 164 8.82 4.01 10.48
N ASN A 165 9.66 3.97 9.41
CA ASN A 165 10.84 3.09 9.37
C ASN A 165 11.81 3.34 10.53
N GLU A 166 11.90 4.57 11.03
CA GLU A 166 12.75 4.94 12.17
C GLU A 166 12.41 4.13 13.43
N ARG A 167 11.15 3.73 13.61
CA ARG A 167 10.74 2.89 14.74
C ARG A 167 11.25 1.46 14.62
N LEU A 168 11.51 0.98 13.42
CA LEU A 168 12.06 -0.35 13.19
C LEU A 168 13.51 -0.45 13.69
N SER A 169 14.29 0.62 13.53
CA SER A 169 15.66 0.70 14.04
C SER A 169 15.75 0.62 15.57
N LEU A 170 14.70 1.05 16.28
CA LEU A 170 14.65 0.99 17.75
C LEU A 170 14.34 -0.42 18.30
N ILE A 171 13.77 -1.29 17.49
CA ILE A 171 13.39 -2.65 17.88
C ILE A 171 14.60 -3.59 17.74
N CYS A 172 15.54 -3.25 16.88
CA CYS A 172 16.72 -4.04 16.63
C CYS A 172 17.80 -3.78 17.68
N GLN A 173 18.31 -4.85 18.27
CA GLN A 173 19.32 -4.81 19.34
C GLN A 173 20.77 -4.79 18.83
N GLU A 174 20.98 -4.87 17.51
CA GLU A 174 22.30 -4.96 16.88
C GLU A 174 22.49 -3.89 15.80
N ASP A 175 23.76 -3.60 15.45
CA ASP A 175 24.10 -2.74 14.32
C ASP A 175 23.57 -3.32 13.01
N ILE A 176 22.52 -2.69 12.46
CA ILE A 176 21.83 -3.17 11.26
C ILE A 176 22.46 -2.51 10.03
N THR A 177 22.72 -3.30 9.01
CA THR A 177 23.06 -2.77 7.69
C THR A 177 21.84 -2.10 7.04
N ALA A 178 22.06 -1.11 6.16
CA ALA A 178 20.98 -0.44 5.45
C ALA A 178 20.09 -1.44 4.67
N ASP A 179 20.69 -2.48 4.07
CA ASP A 179 19.96 -3.53 3.35
C ASP A 179 18.99 -4.29 4.28
N ASN A 180 19.45 -4.67 5.46
CA ASN A 180 18.59 -5.35 6.43
C ASN A 180 17.49 -4.42 6.96
N ALA A 181 17.77 -3.13 7.15
CA ALA A 181 16.76 -2.16 7.55
C ALA A 181 15.64 -2.04 6.51
N PHE A 182 15.98 -1.97 5.21
CA PHE A 182 14.97 -1.96 4.15
C PHE A 182 14.19 -3.27 4.07
N ARG A 183 14.85 -4.44 4.25
CA ARG A 183 14.15 -5.74 4.32
C ARG A 183 13.11 -5.77 5.43
N MET A 184 13.45 -5.24 6.60
CA MET A 184 12.49 -5.15 7.70
C MET A 184 11.31 -4.22 7.38
N ALA A 185 11.58 -3.10 6.72
CA ALA A 185 10.50 -2.21 6.29
C ALA A 185 9.54 -2.91 5.31
N ASP A 186 10.07 -3.68 4.35
CA ASP A 186 9.27 -4.48 3.44
C ASP A 186 8.45 -5.54 4.18
N ASP A 187 9.06 -6.23 5.17
CA ASP A 187 8.36 -7.25 5.98
C ASP A 187 7.23 -6.66 6.82
N VAL A 188 7.42 -5.46 7.37
CA VAL A 188 6.35 -4.78 8.14
C VAL A 188 5.24 -4.28 7.22
N LEU A 189 5.56 -3.79 6.01
CA LEU A 189 4.54 -3.52 4.98
C LEU A 189 3.73 -4.78 4.66
N ARG A 190 4.40 -5.91 4.48
CA ARG A 190 3.77 -7.21 4.26
C ARG A 190 2.83 -7.57 5.39
N LEU A 191 3.30 -7.53 6.63
CA LEU A 191 2.48 -7.83 7.82
C LEU A 191 1.27 -6.90 7.93
N GLY A 192 1.43 -5.61 7.60
CA GLY A 192 0.34 -4.64 7.61
C GLY A 192 -0.77 -5.00 6.59
N VAL A 193 -0.40 -5.36 5.37
CA VAL A 193 -1.35 -5.81 4.34
C VAL A 193 -1.97 -7.15 4.73
N GLN A 194 -1.14 -8.13 5.13
CA GLN A 194 -1.57 -9.48 5.49
C GLN A 194 -2.59 -9.47 6.62
N SER A 195 -2.33 -8.72 7.70
CA SER A 195 -3.22 -8.66 8.86
C SER A 195 -4.64 -8.18 8.52
N ILE A 196 -4.77 -7.25 7.56
CA ILE A 196 -6.07 -6.75 7.13
C ILE A 196 -6.70 -7.69 6.10
N ALA A 197 -5.91 -8.21 5.14
CA ALA A 197 -6.40 -9.12 4.13
C ALA A 197 -6.93 -10.42 4.74
N GLU A 198 -6.22 -11.00 5.71
CA GLU A 198 -6.63 -12.22 6.40
C GLU A 198 -7.94 -12.06 7.18
N LEU A 199 -8.28 -10.87 7.66
CA LEU A 199 -9.58 -10.61 8.30
C LEU A 199 -10.76 -10.84 7.35
N VAL A 200 -10.52 -10.69 6.04
CA VAL A 200 -11.55 -10.83 4.99
C VAL A 200 -11.50 -12.21 4.34
N THR A 201 -10.31 -12.80 4.20
CA THR A 201 -10.11 -14.05 3.43
C THR A 201 -10.16 -15.30 4.29
N VAL A 202 -9.72 -15.22 5.56
CA VAL A 202 -9.61 -16.40 6.42
C VAL A 202 -10.90 -16.60 7.22
N HIS A 203 -11.57 -17.75 7.00
CA HIS A 203 -12.72 -18.17 7.77
C HIS A 203 -12.28 -18.56 9.21
N GLY A 204 -12.51 -17.65 10.17
CA GLY A 204 -12.24 -17.88 11.59
C GLY A 204 -13.45 -18.39 12.37
N GLN A 205 -13.29 -18.54 13.70
CA GLN A 205 -14.43 -18.84 14.59
C GLN A 205 -15.46 -17.68 14.66
N ILE A 206 -15.03 -16.48 14.30
CA ILE A 206 -15.89 -15.29 14.13
C ILE A 206 -15.60 -14.79 12.71
N ASN A 207 -16.54 -15.01 11.79
CA ASN A 207 -16.44 -14.46 10.45
C ASN A 207 -16.83 -12.98 10.48
N LEU A 208 -15.87 -12.10 10.16
CA LEU A 208 -16.18 -10.72 9.83
C LEU A 208 -16.66 -10.70 8.37
N ASP A 209 -17.86 -10.18 8.14
CA ASP A 209 -18.34 -9.91 6.79
C ASP A 209 -17.50 -8.79 6.17
N PHE A 210 -17.26 -8.83 4.86
CA PHE A 210 -16.58 -7.76 4.12
C PHE A 210 -17.21 -6.38 4.39
N ASN A 211 -18.53 -6.33 4.55
CA ASN A 211 -19.25 -5.10 4.89
C ASN A 211 -18.91 -4.58 6.29
N ASP A 212 -18.60 -5.46 7.25
CA ASP A 212 -18.17 -5.06 8.58
C ASP A 212 -16.78 -4.43 8.53
N VAL A 213 -15.85 -5.05 7.79
CA VAL A 213 -14.51 -4.51 7.57
C VAL A 213 -14.59 -3.16 6.84
N ARG A 214 -15.42 -3.05 5.80
CA ARG A 214 -15.67 -1.81 5.08
C ARG A 214 -16.20 -0.72 6.02
N THR A 215 -17.14 -1.06 6.88
CA THR A 215 -17.73 -0.10 7.84
C THR A 215 -16.68 0.36 8.85
N ILE A 216 -15.87 -0.53 9.39
CA ILE A 216 -14.78 -0.19 10.32
C ILE A 216 -13.76 0.72 9.63
N CYS A 217 -13.33 0.38 8.42
CA CYS A 217 -12.40 1.19 7.65
C CYS A 217 -12.93 2.60 7.39
N LEU A 218 -14.21 2.74 7.01
CA LEU A 218 -14.84 4.02 6.76
C LEU A 218 -15.08 4.84 8.04
N LEU A 219 -15.41 4.20 9.16
CA LEU A 219 -15.59 4.88 10.46
C LEU A 219 -14.26 5.39 11.02
N TYR A 220 -13.16 4.66 10.81
CA TYR A 220 -11.85 5.06 11.33
C TYR A 220 -11.29 6.30 10.63
N THR A 221 -11.63 6.53 9.37
CA THR A 221 -11.27 7.76 8.64
C THR A 221 -11.97 9.01 9.17
N SER A 222 -13.20 8.88 9.66
CA SER A 222 -13.96 10.01 10.19
C SER A 222 -13.48 10.47 11.58
N VAL A 223 -12.88 9.58 12.37
CA VAL A 223 -12.37 9.88 13.72
C VAL A 223 -10.89 10.31 13.69
N ALA A 224 -10.12 9.85 12.71
CA ALA A 224 -8.68 10.15 12.58
C ALA A 224 -8.38 11.52 11.93
N ALA A 225 -9.40 12.29 11.55
CA ALA A 225 -9.19 13.62 10.97
C ALA A 225 -8.61 14.62 11.98
N ASP A 226 -8.80 14.40 13.29
CA ASP A 226 -8.38 15.33 14.35
C ASP A 226 -7.19 14.85 15.20
N ASP A 227 -6.86 13.56 15.20
CA ASP A 227 -5.71 13.04 15.96
C ASP A 227 -4.86 12.10 15.09
N THR A 228 -3.55 12.36 15.02
CA THR A 228 -2.57 11.43 14.45
C THR A 228 -2.45 10.19 15.35
N PRO A 229 -3.13 9.08 15.08
CA PRO A 229 -2.86 7.85 15.82
C PRO A 229 -1.63 7.19 15.20
N CYS A 230 -0.48 7.39 15.84
CA CYS A 230 0.59 6.41 15.74
C CYS A 230 0.06 5.12 16.34
N VAL A 231 -0.16 4.10 15.54
CA VAL A 231 -0.40 2.75 16.04
C VAL A 231 0.87 2.32 16.74
N ASP A 232 0.83 2.28 18.07
CA ASP A 232 1.90 1.74 18.89
C ASP A 232 1.80 0.21 18.82
N LEU A 233 2.66 -0.42 18.02
CA LEU A 233 2.79 -1.88 17.94
C LEU A 233 3.24 -2.53 19.27
N GLY A 234 3.44 -1.72 20.30
CA GLY A 234 3.87 -2.14 21.66
C GLY A 234 2.75 -2.41 22.64
N GLY A 235 1.48 -2.48 22.26
CA GLY A 235 0.39 -3.03 23.10
C GLY A 235 0.08 -2.29 24.39
N ARG A 236 0.34 -0.97 24.51
CA ARG A 236 -0.12 -0.17 25.66
C ARG A 236 -1.08 0.93 25.21
N ARG A 237 -2.36 0.75 25.51
CA ARG A 237 -3.35 1.82 25.44
C ARG A 237 -2.92 2.96 26.36
N ILE A 238 -2.60 4.13 25.79
CA ILE A 238 -2.52 5.36 26.58
C ILE A 238 -3.92 5.95 26.59
N ILE A 239 -4.62 5.78 27.70
CA ILE A 239 -5.86 6.50 28.00
C ILE A 239 -5.42 7.89 28.46
N LYS A 240 -5.64 8.94 27.66
CA LYS A 240 -5.57 10.32 28.14
C LYS A 240 -6.89 10.65 28.85
N LYS A 241 -6.73 11.12 30.09
CA LYS A 241 -7.77 11.79 30.87
C LYS A 241 -8.11 13.15 30.28
#